data_6f644175937f6ac612c48b1fcfb8c6c9
#
_entry.id   6f644175937f6ac612c48b1fcfb8c6c9
#
_cell.length_a   1.000
_cell.length_b   1.000
_cell.length_c   1.000
_cell.angle_alpha   90.00
_cell.angle_beta   90.00
_cell.angle_gamma   90.00
#
_symmetry.space_group_name_H-M   'P 1'
#
loop_
_entity.id
_entity.type
_entity.pdbx_description
1 polymer ?
#
loop_
_entity_poly.entity_id
_entity_poly.type
_entity_poly.pdbx_seq_one_letter_code
_entity_poly.pdbx_strand_id
1 'polypeptide(L)'
;MAAAVVEGIESYMVRLTTLAPRLGTLDTRTARPAPKQADPELLTPDHKAWRQEVLKRAGWKCQAPGCTAHGRRGGVRLYADHIVERRDGGAPLDPANGQALCPKHHAEKTARERAKRMAR
;
A
#
# COMPACT_ATOMS: atom_id res chain seq x y z
N MET A 1 -56.34 37.30 0.78
CA MET A 1 -55.66 36.93 -0.50
C MET A 1 -54.15 36.76 -0.36
N ALA A 2 -53.51 37.60 0.42
CA ALA A 2 -52.03 37.42 0.65
C ALA A 2 -51.65 36.11 1.33
N ALA A 3 -52.48 35.60 2.24
CA ALA A 3 -52.24 34.33 2.93
C ALA A 3 -52.22 33.12 2.01
N ALA A 4 -53.06 33.07 0.98
CA ALA A 4 -53.08 31.97 0.03
C ALA A 4 -51.80 31.90 -0.82
N VAL A 5 -51.22 33.03 -1.17
CA VAL A 5 -49.95 33.10 -1.92
C VAL A 5 -48.79 32.61 -1.08
N VAL A 6 -48.75 32.96 0.22
CA VAL A 6 -47.73 32.52 1.16
C VAL A 6 -47.79 31.01 1.35
N GLU A 7 -48.97 30.41 1.48
CA GLU A 7 -49.15 28.96 1.59
C GLU A 7 -48.60 28.21 0.36
N GLY A 8 -48.86 28.74 -0.84
CA GLY A 8 -48.34 28.17 -2.06
C GLY A 8 -46.80 28.17 -2.14
N ILE A 9 -46.17 29.24 -1.69
CA ILE A 9 -44.70 29.36 -1.64
C ILE A 9 -44.12 28.39 -0.62
N GLU A 10 -44.70 28.28 0.56
CA GLU A 10 -44.25 27.35 1.60
C GLU A 10 -44.32 25.91 1.15
N SER A 11 -45.42 25.51 0.50
CA SER A 11 -45.57 24.15 -0.05
C SER A 11 -44.53 23.84 -1.10
N TYR A 12 -44.19 24.80 -1.95
CA TYR A 12 -43.17 24.65 -2.96
C TYR A 12 -41.77 24.47 -2.34
N MET A 13 -41.41 25.25 -1.34
CA MET A 13 -40.13 25.14 -0.64
C MET A 13 -39.96 23.83 0.10
N VAL A 14 -41.01 23.28 0.70
CA VAL A 14 -40.99 21.96 1.38
C VAL A 14 -40.67 20.87 0.38
N ARG A 15 -41.20 20.92 -0.84
CA ARG A 15 -40.88 19.94 -1.89
C ARG A 15 -39.43 20.00 -2.31
N LEU A 16 -38.82 21.16 -2.45
CA LEU A 16 -37.43 21.35 -2.78
C LEU A 16 -36.50 20.78 -1.67
N THR A 17 -36.89 21.00 -0.40
CA THR A 17 -36.12 20.49 0.73
C THR A 17 -36.14 18.98 0.80
N THR A 18 -37.23 18.31 0.39
CA THR A 18 -37.33 16.85 0.37
C THR A 18 -36.48 16.21 -0.74
N LEU A 19 -36.21 16.93 -1.81
CA LEU A 19 -35.37 16.41 -2.89
C LEU A 19 -33.87 16.46 -2.58
N ALA A 20 -33.44 17.46 -1.82
CA ALA A 20 -32.03 17.65 -1.48
C ALA A 20 -31.38 16.44 -0.76
N PRO A 21 -32.02 15.80 0.24
CA PRO A 21 -31.44 14.64 0.90
C PRO A 21 -31.24 13.44 0.00
N ARG A 22 -32.05 13.27 -1.04
CA ARG A 22 -31.91 12.14 -1.97
C ARG A 22 -30.66 12.24 -2.82
N LEU A 23 -30.22 13.43 -3.15
CA LEU A 23 -29.01 13.66 -3.93
C LEU A 23 -27.72 13.49 -3.12
N GLY A 24 -27.81 13.64 -1.80
CA GLY A 24 -26.66 13.51 -0.92
C GLY A 24 -26.36 12.09 -0.44
N THR A 25 -27.12 11.07 -0.89
CA THR A 25 -26.96 9.69 -0.40
C THR A 25 -26.05 8.82 -1.24
N LEU A 26 -25.35 9.38 -2.22
CA LEU A 26 -24.31 8.65 -2.94
C LEU A 26 -23.11 8.45 -2.01
N ASP A 27 -23.12 7.34 -1.29
CA ASP A 27 -22.00 6.97 -0.42
C ASP A 27 -20.89 6.33 -1.25
N THR A 28 -19.90 7.14 -1.60
CA THR A 28 -18.70 6.65 -2.32
C THR A 28 -17.83 5.74 -1.48
N ARG A 29 -18.13 5.58 -0.19
CA ARG A 29 -17.39 4.70 0.70
C ARG A 29 -17.63 3.21 0.46
N THR A 30 -18.65 2.86 -0.32
CA THR A 30 -18.93 1.46 -0.68
C THR A 30 -17.99 0.92 -1.75
N ALA A 31 -17.27 1.80 -2.46
CA ALA A 31 -16.31 1.40 -3.49
C ALA A 31 -14.90 1.16 -2.93
N ARG A 32 -14.79 0.47 -1.81
CA ARG A 32 -13.48 0.09 -1.26
C ARG A 32 -12.89 -1.04 -2.09
N PRO A 33 -11.64 -0.90 -2.54
CA PRO A 33 -10.97 -2.02 -3.18
C PRO A 33 -10.88 -3.20 -2.20
N ALA A 34 -10.96 -4.42 -2.73
CA ALA A 34 -10.79 -5.62 -1.92
C ALA A 34 -9.45 -5.55 -1.15
N PRO A 35 -9.40 -6.06 0.09
CA PRO A 35 -8.15 -6.11 0.83
C PRO A 35 -7.08 -6.85 0.04
N LYS A 36 -5.88 -6.28 -0.01
CA LYS A 36 -4.74 -6.96 -0.65
C LYS A 36 -4.42 -8.20 0.15
N GLN A 37 -4.43 -9.35 -0.51
CA GLN A 37 -3.99 -10.59 0.10
C GLN A 37 -2.48 -10.75 -0.11
N ALA A 38 -1.78 -11.21 0.92
CA ALA A 38 -0.38 -11.53 0.79
C ALA A 38 -0.21 -12.76 -0.12
N ASP A 39 0.86 -12.74 -0.92
CA ASP A 39 1.24 -13.89 -1.72
C ASP A 39 1.49 -15.09 -0.79
N PRO A 40 0.85 -16.26 -1.02
CA PRO A 40 1.03 -17.45 -0.17
C PRO A 40 2.49 -17.87 -0.03
N GLU A 41 3.32 -17.69 -1.05
CA GLU A 41 4.75 -18.02 -0.99
C GLU A 41 5.50 -17.19 0.05
N LEU A 42 5.06 -15.96 0.32
CA LEU A 42 5.68 -15.10 1.33
C LEU A 42 5.29 -15.49 2.76
N LEU A 43 4.32 -16.35 2.92
CA LEU A 43 3.82 -16.80 4.22
C LEU A 43 4.39 -18.15 4.65
N THR A 44 5.18 -18.80 3.81
CA THR A 44 5.78 -20.10 4.12
C THR A 44 6.85 -20.00 5.20
N PRO A 45 7.07 -21.07 5.99
CA PRO A 45 8.18 -21.12 6.95
C PRO A 45 9.55 -20.91 6.29
N ASP A 46 9.74 -21.45 5.08
CA ASP A 46 10.97 -21.31 4.32
C ASP A 46 11.25 -19.85 3.96
N HIS A 47 10.24 -19.12 3.56
CA HIS A 47 10.40 -17.69 3.26
C HIS A 47 10.75 -16.90 4.53
N LYS A 48 10.12 -17.22 5.66
CA LYS A 48 10.44 -16.58 6.94
C LYS A 48 11.89 -16.84 7.36
N ALA A 49 12.36 -18.07 7.19
CA ALA A 49 13.72 -18.44 7.47
C ALA A 49 14.71 -17.69 6.55
N TRP A 50 14.40 -17.62 5.26
CA TRP A 50 15.17 -16.83 4.29
C TRP A 50 15.27 -15.36 4.70
N ARG A 51 14.13 -14.77 5.08
CA ARG A 51 14.06 -13.37 5.52
C ARG A 51 14.99 -13.13 6.72
N GLN A 52 14.92 -13.99 7.72
CA GLN A 52 15.78 -13.88 8.91
C GLN A 52 17.26 -13.98 8.55
N GLU A 53 17.62 -14.92 7.69
CA GLU A 53 19.00 -15.09 7.25
C GLU A 53 19.52 -13.88 6.47
N VAL A 54 18.72 -13.32 5.57
CA VAL A 54 19.07 -12.11 4.81
C VAL A 54 19.33 -10.94 5.74
N LEU A 55 18.43 -10.69 6.70
CA LEU A 55 18.57 -9.59 7.66
C LEU A 55 19.78 -9.79 8.58
N LYS A 56 20.03 -11.03 9.02
CA LYS A 56 21.17 -11.38 9.84
C LYS A 56 22.50 -11.16 9.10
N ARG A 57 22.59 -11.59 7.85
CA ARG A 57 23.79 -11.37 7.01
C ARG A 57 24.06 -9.89 6.79
N ALA A 58 23.04 -9.07 6.68
CA ALA A 58 23.16 -7.62 6.55
C ALA A 58 23.54 -6.92 7.86
N GLY A 59 23.60 -7.64 8.98
CA GLY A 59 23.85 -7.06 10.30
C GLY A 59 22.75 -6.13 10.76
N TRP A 60 21.50 -6.36 10.30
CA TRP A 60 20.33 -5.53 10.61
C TRP A 60 20.48 -4.07 10.18
N LYS A 61 21.18 -3.86 9.08
CA LYS A 61 21.38 -2.53 8.49
C LYS A 61 20.89 -2.51 7.05
N CYS A 62 20.40 -1.36 6.60
CA CYS A 62 20.08 -1.16 5.20
C CYS A 62 21.35 -1.26 4.35
N GLN A 63 21.29 -2.07 3.29
CA GLN A 63 22.44 -2.31 2.41
C GLN A 63 22.51 -1.32 1.24
N ALA A 64 21.59 -0.36 1.14
CA ALA A 64 21.68 0.68 0.14
C ALA A 64 22.92 1.56 0.39
N PRO A 65 23.66 1.95 -0.67
CA PRO A 65 24.86 2.76 -0.53
C PRO A 65 24.60 4.05 0.25
N GLY A 66 25.43 4.33 1.26
CA GLY A 66 25.33 5.54 2.07
C GLY A 66 24.18 5.59 3.05
N CYS A 67 23.38 4.53 3.18
CA CYS A 67 22.27 4.49 4.13
C CYS A 67 22.73 4.05 5.51
N THR A 68 22.32 4.77 6.55
CA THR A 68 22.61 4.46 7.96
C THR A 68 21.44 3.84 8.72
N ALA A 69 20.32 3.60 8.04
CA ALA A 69 19.13 3.01 8.65
C ALA A 69 19.42 1.59 9.16
N HIS A 70 18.87 1.26 10.34
CA HIS A 70 19.05 -0.04 10.95
C HIS A 70 17.72 -0.58 11.50
N GLY A 71 17.64 -1.91 11.65
CA GLY A 71 16.45 -2.58 12.17
C GLY A 71 16.51 -2.92 13.66
N ARG A 72 17.47 -2.36 14.39
CA ARG A 72 17.61 -2.55 15.83
C ARG A 72 16.67 -1.64 16.59
N ARG A 73 16.60 -1.81 17.91
CA ARG A 73 15.77 -0.98 18.77
C ARG A 73 15.99 0.52 18.49
N GLY A 74 14.90 1.26 18.30
CA GLY A 74 14.95 2.68 17.93
C GLY A 74 15.17 2.95 16.45
N GLY A 75 15.32 1.91 15.63
CA GLY A 75 15.48 2.02 14.18
C GLY A 75 14.19 1.89 13.41
N VAL A 76 14.30 1.46 12.16
CA VAL A 76 13.19 1.27 11.25
C VAL A 76 12.97 -0.22 10.94
N ARG A 77 11.78 -0.57 10.46
CA ARG A 77 11.53 -1.93 9.97
C ARG A 77 12.32 -2.15 8.69
N LEU A 78 13.17 -3.16 8.68
CA LEU A 78 13.88 -3.57 7.48
C LEU A 78 13.07 -4.58 6.67
N TYR A 79 13.22 -4.49 5.36
CA TYR A 79 12.63 -5.45 4.42
C TYR A 79 13.72 -6.33 3.85
N ALA A 80 13.49 -7.63 3.82
CA ALA A 80 14.31 -8.55 3.03
C ALA A 80 13.75 -8.55 1.62
N ASP A 81 14.54 -8.09 0.67
CA ASP A 81 14.16 -7.93 -0.71
C ASP A 81 15.01 -8.83 -1.61
N HIS A 82 14.42 -9.32 -2.70
CA HIS A 82 15.14 -10.11 -3.68
C HIS A 82 15.96 -9.19 -4.59
N ILE A 83 17.25 -9.43 -4.73
CA ILE A 83 18.13 -8.68 -5.64
C ILE A 83 17.66 -8.87 -7.07
N VAL A 84 17.49 -10.13 -7.48
CA VAL A 84 16.82 -10.50 -8.73
C VAL A 84 15.42 -10.98 -8.35
N GLU A 85 14.39 -10.31 -8.87
CA GLU A 85 13.03 -10.64 -8.52
C GLU A 85 12.63 -12.04 -8.98
N ARG A 86 11.71 -12.68 -8.26
CA ARG A 86 11.20 -14.02 -8.59
C ARG A 86 10.67 -14.11 -10.03
N ARG A 87 9.99 -13.06 -10.51
CA ARG A 87 9.46 -13.00 -11.88
C ARG A 87 10.57 -12.92 -12.94
N ASP A 88 11.75 -12.46 -12.57
CA ASP A 88 12.90 -12.37 -13.46
C ASP A 88 13.84 -13.56 -13.32
N GLY A 89 13.38 -14.64 -12.71
CA GLY A 89 14.14 -15.88 -12.53
C GLY A 89 15.06 -15.89 -11.31
N GLY A 90 14.92 -14.94 -10.39
CA GLY A 90 15.70 -14.92 -9.16
C GLY A 90 15.36 -16.08 -8.23
N ALA A 91 16.37 -16.62 -7.55
CA ALA A 91 16.19 -17.69 -6.57
C ALA A 91 15.42 -17.17 -5.35
N PRO A 92 14.21 -17.67 -5.04
CA PRO A 92 13.36 -17.09 -4.01
C PRO A 92 13.81 -17.38 -2.58
N LEU A 93 14.60 -18.43 -2.38
CA LEU A 93 15.03 -18.87 -1.04
C LEU A 93 16.53 -18.86 -0.85
N ASP A 94 17.29 -18.35 -1.82
CA ASP A 94 18.74 -18.21 -1.69
C ASP A 94 19.08 -16.92 -0.93
N PRO A 95 19.75 -17.01 0.24
CA PRO A 95 20.14 -15.81 0.98
C PRO A 95 21.10 -14.90 0.21
N ALA A 96 21.87 -15.43 -0.73
CA ALA A 96 22.75 -14.63 -1.60
C ALA A 96 21.96 -13.73 -2.56
N ASN A 97 20.72 -14.09 -2.87
CA ASN A 97 19.80 -13.28 -3.68
C ASN A 97 18.92 -12.37 -2.80
N GLY A 98 19.32 -12.10 -1.58
CA GLY A 98 18.57 -11.26 -0.66
C GLY A 98 19.39 -10.03 -0.25
N GLN A 99 18.68 -8.95 0.01
CA GLN A 99 19.26 -7.73 0.57
C GLN A 99 18.31 -7.10 1.58
N ALA A 100 18.86 -6.45 2.58
CA ALA A 100 18.09 -5.70 3.56
C ALA A 100 17.96 -4.26 3.12
N LEU A 101 16.75 -3.74 3.08
CA LEU A 101 16.45 -2.37 2.70
C LEU A 101 15.52 -1.71 3.72
N CYS A 102 15.79 -0.43 4.00
CA CYS A 102 14.86 0.38 4.78
C CYS A 102 13.62 0.71 3.94
N PRO A 103 12.52 1.20 4.57
CA PRO A 103 11.29 1.50 3.82
C PRO A 103 11.49 2.42 2.63
N LYS A 104 12.34 3.43 2.78
CA LYS A 104 12.63 4.40 1.71
C LYS A 104 13.28 3.73 0.50
N HIS A 105 14.36 3.00 0.71
CA HIS A 105 15.11 2.36 -0.38
C HIS A 105 14.36 1.17 -0.99
N HIS A 106 13.58 0.46 -0.18
CA HIS A 106 12.69 -0.58 -0.67
C HIS A 106 11.62 0.01 -1.63
N ALA A 107 11.02 1.14 -1.25
CA ALA A 107 10.06 1.82 -2.12
C ALA A 107 10.69 2.33 -3.41
N GLU A 108 11.89 2.90 -3.34
CA GLU A 108 12.64 3.37 -4.51
C GLU A 108 12.96 2.22 -5.47
N LYS A 109 13.43 1.09 -4.95
CA LYS A 109 13.70 -0.10 -5.76
C LYS A 109 12.44 -0.61 -6.43
N THR A 110 11.34 -0.72 -5.70
CA THR A 110 10.05 -1.17 -6.24
C THR A 110 9.59 -0.26 -7.38
N ALA A 111 9.72 1.04 -7.22
CA ALA A 111 9.37 2.01 -8.26
C ALA A 111 10.24 1.85 -9.51
N ARG A 112 11.55 1.66 -9.35
CA ARG A 112 12.48 1.43 -10.48
C ARG A 112 12.13 0.15 -11.24
N GLU A 113 11.87 -0.94 -10.54
CA GLU A 113 11.50 -2.22 -11.16
C GLU A 113 10.17 -2.13 -11.91
N ARG A 114 9.22 -1.41 -11.35
CA ARG A 114 7.95 -1.15 -12.03
C ARG A 114 8.15 -0.33 -13.30
N ALA A 115 8.96 0.72 -13.25
CA ALA A 115 9.26 1.56 -14.39
C ALA A 115 9.93 0.76 -15.52
N LYS A 116 10.88 -0.12 -15.19
CA LYS A 116 11.54 -1.01 -16.16
C LYS A 116 10.53 -1.92 -16.87
N ARG A 117 9.58 -2.48 -16.13
CA ARG A 117 8.54 -3.35 -16.72
C ARG A 117 7.62 -2.58 -17.66
N MET A 118 7.27 -1.36 -17.33
CA MET A 118 6.39 -0.52 -18.14
C MET A 118 7.09 0.01 -19.41
N ALA A 119 8.43 0.08 -19.40
CA ALA A 119 9.22 0.54 -20.55
C ALA A 119 9.48 -0.56 -21.61
N ARG A 120 9.17 -1.81 -21.32
CA ARG A 120 9.36 -2.95 -22.23
C ARG A 120 8.24 -3.11 -23.24
#